data_077c81fe443a21f0af9330dc1ad2c4c7
#
_entry.id   077c81fe443a21f0af9330dc1ad2c4c7
#
_cell.length_a   1.000
_cell.length_b   1.000
_cell.length_c   1.000
_cell.angle_alpha   90.00
_cell.angle_beta   90.00
_cell.angle_gamma   90.00
#
_symmetry.space_group_name_H-M   'P 1'
#
loop_
_entity.id
_entity.type
_entity.pdbx_description
1 polymer ?
#
loop_
_entity_poly.entity_id
_entity_poly.type
_entity_poly.pdbx_seq_one_letter_code
_entity_poly.pdbx_strand_id
1 'polypeptide(L)' 'MFEYLKGLYQEGKISEAGLDNAVSKGWIAEEEKQEIVQH' A
#
# COMPACT_ATOMS: atom_id res chain seq x y z
N MET A 1 -2.27 -3.87 -8.75
CA MET A 1 -1.45 -2.97 -7.93
C MET A 1 -1.38 -3.37 -6.45
N PHE A 2 -2.44 -3.97 -5.94
CA PHE A 2 -2.46 -4.31 -4.53
C PHE A 2 -1.31 -5.22 -4.11
N GLU A 3 -1.13 -6.33 -4.83
CA GLU A 3 -0.09 -7.29 -4.44
C GLU A 3 1.30 -6.71 -4.65
N TYR A 4 1.45 -5.86 -5.64
CA TYR A 4 2.73 -5.22 -5.90
C TYR A 4 3.11 -4.31 -4.72
N LEU A 5 2.17 -3.47 -4.31
CA LEU A 5 2.42 -2.55 -3.21
C LEU A 5 2.58 -3.29 -1.88
N LYS A 6 1.81 -4.35 -1.69
CA LYS A 6 1.95 -5.16 -0.49
C LYS A 6 3.37 -5.73 -0.39
N GLY A 7 3.88 -6.25 -1.50
CA GLY A 7 5.23 -6.77 -1.52
C GLY A 7 6.26 -5.71 -1.21
N LEU A 8 6.11 -4.52 -1.79
CA LEU A 8 7.04 -3.44 -1.53
C LEU A 8 7.04 -3.03 -0.07
N TYR A 9 5.86 -2.97 0.51
CA TYR A 9 5.75 -2.58 1.91
C TYR A 9 6.40 -3.61 2.82
N GLN A 10 6.17 -4.89 2.54
CA GLN A 10 6.74 -5.97 3.34
C GLN A 10 8.25 -6.01 3.23
N GLU A 11 8.79 -5.61 2.10
CA GLU A 11 10.23 -5.58 1.88
C GLU A 11 10.87 -4.30 2.41
N GLY A 12 10.04 -3.36 2.88
CA GLY A 12 10.55 -2.11 3.39
C GLY A 12 10.92 -1.10 2.32
N LYS A 13 10.46 -1.31 1.09
CA LYS A 13 10.77 -0.42 -0.01
C LYS A 13 9.79 0.73 -0.15
N ILE A 14 8.64 0.64 0.50
CA ILE A 14 7.64 1.69 0.48
C ILE A 14 7.11 1.86 1.89
N SER A 15 6.81 3.09 2.26
CA SER A 15 6.28 3.38 3.59
C SER A 15 4.78 3.58 3.53
N GLU A 16 4.18 3.81 4.71
CA GLU A 16 2.76 4.12 4.80
C GLU A 16 2.40 5.34 3.95
N ALA A 17 3.29 6.33 3.94
CA ALA A 17 3.05 7.52 3.13
C ALA A 17 2.95 7.17 1.66
N GLY A 18 3.74 6.22 1.19
CA GLY A 18 3.64 5.77 -0.17
C GLY A 18 2.32 5.09 -0.46
N LEU A 19 1.83 4.31 0.50
CA LEU A 19 0.51 3.67 0.36
C LEU A 19 -0.59 4.72 0.34
N ASP A 20 -0.47 5.77 1.16
CA ASP A 20 -1.43 6.86 1.13
C ASP A 20 -1.47 7.51 -0.25
N ASN A 21 -0.31 7.70 -0.86
CA ASN A 21 -0.25 8.24 -2.20
C ASN A 21 -0.96 7.34 -3.19
N ALA A 22 -0.78 6.05 -3.06
CA ALA A 22 -1.43 5.09 -3.95
C ALA A 22 -2.95 5.17 -3.83
N VAL A 23 -3.45 5.33 -2.61
CA VAL A 23 -4.89 5.49 -2.38
C VAL A 23 -5.36 6.79 -3.03
N SER A 24 -4.60 7.86 -2.84
CA SER A 24 -4.95 9.16 -3.38
C SER A 24 -5.02 9.14 -4.91
N LYS A 25 -4.16 8.35 -5.53
CA LYS A 25 -4.13 8.24 -6.98
C LYS A 25 -5.13 7.23 -7.52
N GLY A 26 -5.81 6.53 -6.64
CA GLY A 26 -6.79 5.53 -7.05
C GLY A 26 -6.19 4.20 -7.47
N TRP A 27 -4.93 3.95 -7.13
CA TRP A 27 -4.29 2.68 -7.47
C TRP A 27 -4.81 1.54 -6.61
N ILE A 28 -5.11 1.83 -5.35
CA ILE A 28 -5.68 0.87 -4.43
C ILE A 28 -6.76 1.58 -3.62
N ALA A 29 -7.62 0.78 -2.98
CA ALA A 29 -8.62 1.32 -2.08
C ALA A 29 -8.05 1.47 -0.68
N GLU A 30 -8.72 2.30 0.13
CA GLU A 30 -8.25 2.50 1.49
C GLU A 30 -8.28 1.19 2.28
N GLU A 31 -9.26 0.35 2.02
CA GLU A 31 -9.34 -0.95 2.67
C GLU A 31 -8.12 -1.80 2.33
N GLU A 32 -7.67 -1.71 1.11
CA GLU A 32 -6.49 -2.46 0.69
C GLU A 32 -5.24 -1.95 1.38
N LYS A 33 -5.14 -0.64 1.53
CA LYS A 33 -4.02 -0.06 2.26
C LYS A 33 -4.00 -0.58 3.69
N GLN A 34 -5.16 -0.59 4.33
CA GLN A 34 -5.24 -1.07 5.71
C GLN A 34 -4.81 -2.52 5.83
N GLU A 35 -5.21 -3.32 4.86
CA GLU A 35 -4.83 -4.73 4.87
C GLU A 35 -3.31 -4.88 4.74
N ILE A 36 -2.70 -4.06 3.93
CA ILE A 36 -1.25 -4.11 3.76
C ILE A 36 -0.53 -3.76 5.06
N VAL A 37 -0.95 -2.68 5.72
CA VAL A 37 -0.24 -2.24 6.92
C VAL A 37 -0.52 -3.12 8.12
N GLN A 38 -1.59 -3.91 8.09
CA GLN A 38 -1.88 -4.81 9.19
C GLN A 38 -0.97 -6.03 9.20
N HIS A 39 -0.26 -6.26 8.14
CA HIS A 39 0.72 -7.33 8.09
C HIS A 39 2.09 -6.81 8.42
#